data_f485703feb2820a19d5019cdb5a99940
#
_entry.id   f485703feb2820a19d5019cdb5a99940
#
_cell.length_a   1.000
_cell.length_b   1.000
_cell.length_c   1.000
_cell.angle_alpha   90.00
_cell.angle_beta   90.00
_cell.angle_gamma   90.00
#
_symmetry.space_group_name_H-M   'P 1'
#
loop_
_entity.id
_entity.type
_entity.pdbx_description
1 polymer ?
#
loop_
_entity_poly.entity_id
_entity_poly.type
_entity_poly.pdbx_seq_one_letter_code
_entity_poly.pdbx_strand_id
1 'polypeptide(L)'
;MQLVAGIDTSTQSVKVVIRDAQSGQVIREGRAPHPDGSEVDPAKWWSATEDAIKMAGGLDDVSAIAVAGQQHGMVALDKNGEVIRPALLWNDTRSAAEATELNNEMGGGAGIANAVGSALVAAFTASKVRWLAKNEKANADRVAAVALPHDWISWKISGSQSIAELFTDRGDASGTGYFDSVSNKYREDIFQLAIGSKQEITYPRIVEPKTFAMKTKTGIPIAAGTGD
;
A
#
# COMPACT_ATOMS: atom_id res chain seq x y z
N MET A 1 -8.45 -14.66 27.64
CA MET A 1 -7.45 -14.75 26.56
C MET A 1 -7.65 -13.52 25.69
N GLN A 2 -6.61 -12.76 25.43
CA GLN A 2 -6.67 -11.57 24.57
C GLN A 2 -6.15 -11.96 23.19
N LEU A 3 -6.99 -11.84 22.16
CA LEU A 3 -6.64 -12.21 20.80
C LEU A 3 -6.21 -11.00 19.97
N VAL A 4 -5.26 -11.22 19.06
CA VAL A 4 -4.84 -10.23 18.05
C VAL A 4 -4.80 -10.89 16.67
N ALA A 5 -5.09 -10.11 15.64
CA ALA A 5 -5.09 -10.58 14.26
C ALA A 5 -3.95 -9.95 13.47
N GLY A 6 -3.17 -10.81 12.78
CA GLY A 6 -2.25 -10.42 11.73
C GLY A 6 -2.81 -10.85 10.37
N ILE A 7 -2.77 -9.94 9.40
CA ILE A 7 -3.19 -10.19 8.03
C ILE A 7 -1.99 -9.94 7.13
N ASP A 8 -1.57 -10.96 6.38
CA ASP A 8 -0.48 -10.89 5.41
C ASP A 8 -1.07 -10.99 4.00
N THR A 9 -0.99 -9.91 3.23
CA THR A 9 -1.45 -9.84 1.84
C THR A 9 -0.27 -9.86 0.87
N SER A 10 0.31 -11.04 0.71
CA SER A 10 1.43 -11.29 -0.20
C SER A 10 0.96 -11.35 -1.67
N THR A 11 1.90 -11.57 -2.61
CA THR A 11 1.58 -11.61 -4.05
C THR A 11 0.60 -12.72 -4.42
N GLN A 12 0.77 -13.91 -3.83
CA GLN A 12 0.03 -15.13 -4.23
C GLN A 12 -1.19 -15.43 -3.38
N SER A 13 -1.29 -14.85 -2.19
CA SER A 13 -2.37 -15.16 -1.24
C SER A 13 -2.45 -14.13 -0.13
N VAL A 14 -3.59 -14.10 0.53
CA VAL A 14 -3.73 -13.49 1.85
C VAL A 14 -3.82 -14.57 2.91
N LYS A 15 -3.15 -14.34 4.04
CA LYS A 15 -3.24 -15.18 5.24
C LYS A 15 -3.69 -14.33 6.43
N VAL A 16 -4.69 -14.80 7.15
CA VAL A 16 -5.16 -14.23 8.42
C VAL A 16 -4.74 -15.18 9.53
N VAL A 17 -4.03 -14.66 10.54
CA VAL A 17 -3.59 -15.45 11.69
C VAL A 17 -4.08 -14.77 12.97
N ILE A 18 -4.83 -15.48 13.78
CA ILE A 18 -5.31 -15.01 15.08
C ILE A 18 -4.50 -15.70 16.17
N ARG A 19 -3.88 -14.88 17.03
CA ARG A 19 -2.99 -15.35 18.09
C ARG A 19 -3.46 -14.88 19.46
N ASP A 20 -3.13 -15.66 20.46
CA ASP A 20 -3.12 -15.18 21.84
C ASP A 20 -2.02 -14.13 22.01
N ALA A 21 -2.38 -12.93 22.46
CA ALA A 21 -1.45 -11.79 22.53
C ALA A 21 -0.34 -12.00 23.57
N GLN A 22 -0.55 -12.87 24.56
CA GLN A 22 0.37 -13.08 25.65
C GLN A 22 1.37 -14.22 25.35
N SER A 23 0.86 -15.35 24.87
CA SER A 23 1.68 -16.54 24.57
C SER A 23 2.23 -16.56 23.15
N GLY A 24 1.64 -15.79 22.21
CA GLY A 24 1.95 -15.85 20.79
C GLY A 24 1.39 -17.12 20.09
N GLN A 25 0.68 -17.99 20.82
CA GLN A 25 0.11 -19.22 20.26
C GLN A 25 -0.89 -18.88 19.15
N VAL A 26 -0.79 -19.57 18.00
CA VAL A 26 -1.81 -19.51 16.95
C VAL A 26 -3.08 -20.21 17.45
N ILE A 27 -4.19 -19.51 17.45
CA ILE A 27 -5.49 -20.00 17.87
C ILE A 27 -6.30 -20.49 16.68
N ARG A 28 -6.29 -19.71 15.59
CA ARG A 28 -6.95 -20.04 14.32
C ARG A 28 -6.34 -19.26 13.18
N GLU A 29 -6.52 -19.75 11.97
CA GLU A 29 -6.04 -19.10 10.76
C GLU A 29 -6.97 -19.33 9.57
N GLY A 30 -6.86 -18.48 8.58
CA GLY A 30 -7.52 -18.60 7.29
C GLY A 30 -6.61 -18.15 6.16
N ARG A 31 -6.81 -18.69 4.96
CA ARG A 31 -6.01 -18.36 3.79
C ARG A 31 -6.86 -18.41 2.54
N ALA A 32 -6.67 -17.43 1.64
CA ALA A 32 -7.29 -17.42 0.34
C ALA A 32 -6.27 -17.03 -0.76
N PRO A 33 -6.36 -17.58 -1.98
CA PRO A 33 -5.44 -17.28 -3.05
C PRO A 33 -5.73 -15.90 -3.65
N HIS A 34 -4.66 -15.25 -4.16
CA HIS A 34 -4.77 -14.11 -5.06
C HIS A 34 -4.63 -14.56 -6.52
N PRO A 35 -5.16 -13.77 -7.48
CA PRO A 35 -4.91 -14.04 -8.90
C PRO A 35 -3.43 -13.95 -9.23
N ASP A 36 -2.97 -14.79 -10.17
CA ASP A 36 -1.64 -14.69 -10.73
C ASP A 36 -1.48 -13.45 -11.62
N GLY A 37 -0.23 -12.97 -11.76
CA GLY A 37 0.12 -11.89 -12.68
C GLY A 37 0.91 -10.77 -12.04
N SER A 38 1.14 -9.72 -12.83
CA SER A 38 1.80 -8.48 -12.39
C SER A 38 0.86 -7.26 -12.40
N GLU A 39 -0.40 -7.50 -12.77
CA GLU A 39 -1.48 -6.51 -12.79
C GLU A 39 -2.76 -7.16 -12.25
N VAL A 40 -3.28 -6.67 -11.14
CA VAL A 40 -4.41 -7.29 -10.42
C VAL A 40 -5.43 -6.24 -10.00
N ASP A 41 -6.71 -6.54 -10.19
CA ASP A 41 -7.80 -5.73 -9.64
C ASP A 41 -7.78 -5.82 -8.09
N PRO A 42 -7.60 -4.71 -7.36
CA PRO A 42 -7.59 -4.70 -5.90
C PRO A 42 -8.86 -5.29 -5.27
N ALA A 43 -10.00 -5.25 -5.95
CA ALA A 43 -11.23 -5.89 -5.47
C ALA A 43 -11.07 -7.40 -5.26
N LYS A 44 -10.17 -8.05 -6.02
CA LYS A 44 -9.86 -9.47 -5.83
C LYS A 44 -9.08 -9.73 -4.54
N TRP A 45 -8.17 -8.81 -4.17
CA TRP A 45 -7.48 -8.90 -2.87
C TRP A 45 -8.46 -8.72 -1.72
N TRP A 46 -9.40 -7.77 -1.87
CA TRP A 46 -10.42 -7.55 -0.85
C TRP A 46 -11.30 -8.79 -0.66
N SER A 47 -11.83 -9.36 -1.74
CA SER A 47 -12.62 -10.60 -1.69
C SER A 47 -11.85 -11.74 -1.03
N ALA A 48 -10.58 -11.95 -1.42
CA ALA A 48 -9.74 -12.97 -0.79
C ALA A 48 -9.50 -12.68 0.71
N THR A 49 -9.35 -11.40 1.08
CA THR A 49 -9.20 -11.01 2.50
C THR A 49 -10.46 -11.33 3.30
N GLU A 50 -11.65 -11.03 2.77
CA GLU A 50 -12.93 -11.39 3.38
C GLU A 50 -13.09 -12.90 3.54
N ASP A 51 -12.72 -13.69 2.54
CA ASP A 51 -12.74 -15.16 2.61
C ASP A 51 -11.77 -15.69 3.68
N ALA A 52 -10.54 -15.17 3.73
CA ALA A 52 -9.55 -15.57 4.72
C ALA A 52 -9.98 -15.20 6.16
N ILE A 53 -10.57 -14.01 6.34
CA ILE A 53 -11.18 -13.59 7.63
C ILE A 53 -12.30 -14.56 8.04
N LYS A 54 -13.18 -14.89 7.12
CA LYS A 54 -14.27 -15.86 7.38
C LYS A 54 -13.74 -17.24 7.76
N MET A 55 -12.73 -17.75 7.03
CA MET A 55 -12.07 -19.02 7.34
C MET A 55 -11.40 -19.00 8.73
N ALA A 56 -10.84 -17.86 9.14
CA ALA A 56 -10.29 -17.67 10.48
C ALA A 56 -11.35 -17.50 11.57
N GLY A 57 -12.64 -17.58 11.25
CA GLY A 57 -13.75 -17.46 12.19
C GLY A 57 -14.13 -16.02 12.56
N GLY A 58 -13.76 -15.04 11.72
CA GLY A 58 -14.07 -13.61 11.92
C GLY A 58 -13.04 -12.86 12.78
N LEU A 59 -13.29 -11.57 12.98
CA LEU A 59 -12.42 -10.65 13.74
C LEU A 59 -13.13 -10.03 14.97
N ASP A 60 -14.37 -10.39 15.26
CA ASP A 60 -15.18 -9.67 16.27
C ASP A 60 -14.66 -9.80 17.70
N ASP A 61 -13.85 -10.81 17.97
CA ASP A 61 -13.29 -11.12 19.28
C ASP A 61 -11.81 -10.74 19.43
N VAL A 62 -11.21 -10.08 18.42
CA VAL A 62 -9.82 -9.62 18.51
C VAL A 62 -9.72 -8.21 19.10
N SER A 63 -8.64 -7.96 19.81
CA SER A 63 -8.37 -6.67 20.47
C SER A 63 -7.61 -5.68 19.60
N ALA A 64 -6.96 -6.16 18.53
CA ALA A 64 -6.24 -5.34 17.58
C ALA A 64 -5.99 -6.11 16.27
N ILE A 65 -5.80 -5.34 15.18
CA ILE A 65 -5.49 -5.85 13.85
C ILE A 65 -4.23 -5.16 13.33
N ALA A 66 -3.37 -5.89 12.63
CA ALA A 66 -2.28 -5.33 11.83
C ALA A 66 -2.25 -6.02 10.47
N VAL A 67 -1.93 -5.25 9.43
CA VAL A 67 -1.80 -5.74 8.05
C VAL A 67 -0.34 -5.67 7.63
N ALA A 68 0.18 -6.73 7.01
CA ALA A 68 1.40 -6.73 6.23
C ALA A 68 1.05 -6.95 4.77
N GLY A 69 1.86 -6.44 3.85
CA GLY A 69 1.58 -6.62 2.44
C GLY A 69 2.78 -6.43 1.52
N GLN A 70 2.62 -6.96 0.30
CA GLN A 70 3.61 -6.77 -0.76
C GLN A 70 3.88 -5.29 -1.01
N GLN A 71 5.16 -4.93 -1.12
CA GLN A 71 5.60 -3.55 -1.34
C GLN A 71 5.39 -3.07 -2.79
N HIS A 72 5.52 -1.77 -3.00
CA HIS A 72 5.63 -1.08 -4.28
C HIS A 72 4.40 -1.14 -5.20
N GLY A 73 3.42 -1.97 -4.92
CA GLY A 73 2.21 -2.07 -5.75
C GLY A 73 1.47 -0.73 -5.82
N MET A 74 1.02 -0.33 -7.02
CA MET A 74 0.34 0.95 -7.22
C MET A 74 -1.17 0.77 -7.28
N VAL A 75 -1.88 1.14 -6.22
CA VAL A 75 -3.33 1.30 -6.22
C VAL A 75 -3.67 2.77 -6.42
N ALA A 76 -4.04 3.13 -7.65
CA ALA A 76 -4.42 4.50 -8.00
C ALA A 76 -5.91 4.73 -7.67
N LEU A 77 -6.20 5.77 -6.87
CA LEU A 77 -7.54 6.11 -6.39
C LEU A 77 -7.96 7.49 -6.90
N ASP A 78 -9.23 7.62 -7.25
CA ASP A 78 -9.85 8.92 -7.54
C ASP A 78 -10.29 9.62 -6.24
N LYS A 79 -10.83 10.83 -6.38
CA LYS A 79 -11.29 11.67 -5.25
C LYS A 79 -12.39 11.04 -4.39
N ASN A 80 -13.10 10.04 -4.92
CA ASN A 80 -14.15 9.32 -4.21
C ASN A 80 -13.62 8.04 -3.55
N GLY A 81 -12.32 7.73 -3.71
CA GLY A 81 -11.70 6.50 -3.22
C GLY A 81 -11.93 5.28 -4.13
N GLU A 82 -12.44 5.52 -5.35
CA GLU A 82 -12.64 4.44 -6.33
C GLU A 82 -11.33 4.10 -7.02
N VAL A 83 -11.09 2.80 -7.22
CA VAL A 83 -9.91 2.30 -7.94
C VAL A 83 -10.03 2.67 -9.41
N ILE A 84 -9.04 3.42 -9.91
CA ILE A 84 -9.04 3.94 -11.29
C ILE A 84 -8.75 2.84 -12.33
N ARG A 85 -7.89 1.90 -11.96
CA ARG A 85 -7.44 0.79 -12.81
C ARG A 85 -6.88 -0.37 -11.99
N PRO A 86 -6.70 -1.58 -12.56
CA PRO A 86 -5.97 -2.66 -11.89
C PRO A 86 -4.58 -2.22 -11.41
N ALA A 87 -4.20 -2.63 -10.21
CA ALA A 87 -2.93 -2.26 -9.60
C ALA A 87 -1.75 -2.91 -10.33
N LEU A 88 -0.69 -2.15 -10.56
CA LEU A 88 0.59 -2.66 -11.05
C LEU A 88 1.42 -3.14 -9.86
N LEU A 89 1.84 -4.41 -9.85
CA LEU A 89 2.56 -5.04 -8.76
C LEU A 89 4.08 -4.75 -8.84
N TRP A 90 4.80 -5.13 -7.79
CA TRP A 90 6.24 -4.98 -7.70
C TRP A 90 7.02 -5.73 -8.81
N ASN A 91 6.49 -6.88 -9.26
CA ASN A 91 7.06 -7.71 -10.31
C ASN A 91 6.67 -7.26 -11.74
N ASP A 92 5.92 -6.15 -11.88
CA ASP A 92 5.64 -5.57 -13.19
C ASP A 92 6.82 -4.71 -13.67
N THR A 93 7.35 -5.05 -14.84
CA THR A 93 8.56 -4.42 -15.39
C THR A 93 8.27 -3.37 -16.46
N ARG A 94 7.01 -3.11 -16.81
CA ARG A 94 6.63 -2.18 -17.90
C ARG A 94 7.14 -0.75 -17.70
N SER A 95 7.35 -0.32 -16.46
CA SER A 95 7.84 1.01 -16.09
C SER A 95 9.37 1.12 -15.96
N ALA A 96 10.14 0.19 -16.55
CA ALA A 96 11.61 0.21 -16.45
C ALA A 96 12.25 1.44 -17.14
N ALA A 97 11.70 1.84 -18.28
CA ALA A 97 12.16 3.05 -18.99
C ALA A 97 11.88 4.31 -18.14
N GLU A 98 10.72 4.39 -17.54
CA GLU A 98 10.29 5.51 -16.69
C GLU A 98 11.14 5.62 -15.41
N ALA A 99 11.57 4.48 -14.84
CA ALA A 99 12.53 4.47 -13.74
C ALA A 99 13.86 5.10 -14.14
N THR A 100 14.36 4.75 -15.31
CA THR A 100 15.62 5.31 -15.85
C THR A 100 15.48 6.81 -16.11
N GLU A 101 14.37 7.25 -16.69
CA GLU A 101 14.10 8.67 -16.93
C GLU A 101 14.07 9.47 -15.63
N LEU A 102 13.30 9.02 -14.63
CA LEU A 102 13.22 9.68 -13.31
C LEU A 102 14.59 9.76 -12.63
N ASN A 103 15.37 8.67 -12.66
CA ASN A 103 16.74 8.70 -12.13
C ASN A 103 17.57 9.78 -12.82
N ASN A 104 17.54 9.87 -14.15
CA ASN A 104 18.32 10.85 -14.91
C ASN A 104 17.89 12.29 -14.62
N GLU A 105 16.59 12.56 -14.55
CA GLU A 105 16.01 13.88 -14.23
C GLU A 105 16.39 14.33 -12.81
N MET A 106 16.61 13.39 -11.88
CA MET A 106 17.01 13.64 -10.51
C MET A 106 18.54 13.65 -10.28
N GLY A 107 19.35 13.72 -11.37
CA GLY A 107 20.81 13.75 -11.27
C GLY A 107 21.47 12.38 -11.22
N GLY A 108 20.86 11.40 -11.86
CA GLY A 108 21.30 10.01 -11.88
C GLY A 108 20.91 9.20 -10.65
N GLY A 109 21.29 7.93 -10.62
CA GLY A 109 20.99 7.04 -9.49
C GLY A 109 21.50 7.56 -8.13
N ALA A 110 22.63 8.26 -8.09
CA ALA A 110 23.12 8.87 -6.86
C ALA A 110 22.25 10.06 -6.41
N GLY A 111 21.78 10.88 -7.35
CA GLY A 111 20.93 12.03 -7.04
C GLY A 111 19.61 11.60 -6.41
N ILE A 112 18.91 10.66 -7.01
CA ILE A 112 17.64 10.14 -6.46
C ILE A 112 17.88 9.36 -5.15
N ALA A 113 18.97 8.59 -5.03
CA ALA A 113 19.29 7.88 -3.80
C ALA A 113 19.56 8.84 -2.62
N ASN A 114 20.19 9.99 -2.88
CA ASN A 114 20.35 11.03 -1.86
C ASN A 114 19.00 11.66 -1.46
N ALA A 115 18.02 11.66 -2.34
CA ALA A 115 16.71 12.27 -2.09
C ALA A 115 15.74 11.34 -1.34
N VAL A 116 15.78 10.02 -1.61
CA VAL A 116 14.78 9.05 -1.09
C VAL A 116 15.40 7.74 -0.59
N GLY A 117 16.72 7.63 -0.54
CA GLY A 117 17.44 6.48 0.01
C GLY A 117 17.75 5.37 -0.99
N SER A 118 17.22 5.41 -2.21
CA SER A 118 17.44 4.38 -3.24
C SER A 118 17.32 4.93 -4.66
N ALA A 119 18.07 4.34 -5.60
CA ALA A 119 17.81 4.54 -7.03
C ALA A 119 16.54 3.79 -7.43
N LEU A 120 15.74 4.39 -8.32
CA LEU A 120 14.47 3.80 -8.76
C LEU A 120 14.72 2.66 -9.75
N VAL A 121 13.89 1.63 -9.63
CA VAL A 121 13.75 0.55 -10.61
C VAL A 121 12.27 0.40 -10.97
N ALA A 122 11.92 -0.47 -11.92
CA ALA A 122 10.54 -0.69 -12.35
C ALA A 122 9.58 -1.04 -11.19
N ALA A 123 10.10 -1.70 -10.13
CA ALA A 123 9.30 -2.09 -8.97
C ALA A 123 8.71 -0.89 -8.22
N PHE A 124 9.44 0.22 -8.12
CA PHE A 124 9.00 1.39 -7.33
C PHE A 124 7.72 2.04 -7.85
N THR A 125 6.90 2.51 -6.93
CA THR A 125 5.60 3.15 -7.24
C THR A 125 5.78 4.40 -8.12
N ALA A 126 6.80 5.23 -7.86
CA ALA A 126 7.11 6.42 -8.67
C ALA A 126 7.27 6.10 -10.16
N SER A 127 7.93 4.98 -10.49
CA SER A 127 8.12 4.53 -11.87
C SER A 127 6.79 4.17 -12.53
N LYS A 128 5.88 3.53 -11.78
CA LYS A 128 4.53 3.17 -12.23
C LYS A 128 3.63 4.39 -12.40
N VAL A 129 3.77 5.39 -11.53
CA VAL A 129 3.07 6.69 -11.66
C VAL A 129 3.51 7.40 -12.96
N ARG A 130 4.81 7.42 -13.26
CA ARG A 130 5.32 7.98 -14.52
C ARG A 130 4.80 7.21 -15.73
N TRP A 131 4.79 5.89 -15.66
CA TRP A 131 4.24 5.05 -16.72
C TRP A 131 2.75 5.35 -16.95
N LEU A 132 1.96 5.45 -15.88
CA LEU A 132 0.54 5.82 -15.95
C LEU A 132 0.34 7.16 -16.65
N ALA A 133 1.11 8.17 -16.27
CA ALA A 133 1.03 9.51 -16.85
C ALA A 133 1.31 9.54 -18.36
N LYS A 134 2.26 8.71 -18.83
CA LYS A 134 2.65 8.64 -20.24
C LYS A 134 1.72 7.79 -21.10
N ASN A 135 1.17 6.71 -20.54
CA ASN A 135 0.46 5.69 -21.31
C ASN A 135 -1.06 5.72 -21.10
N GLU A 136 -1.53 6.25 -19.97
CA GLU A 136 -2.94 6.29 -19.60
C GLU A 136 -3.33 7.67 -19.06
N LYS A 137 -3.10 8.72 -19.84
CA LYS A 137 -3.31 10.11 -19.39
C LYS A 137 -4.68 10.37 -18.76
N ALA A 138 -5.74 9.82 -19.32
CA ALA A 138 -7.10 9.98 -18.78
C ALA A 138 -7.26 9.37 -17.38
N ASN A 139 -6.53 8.30 -17.07
CA ASN A 139 -6.46 7.71 -15.74
C ASN A 139 -5.56 8.56 -14.83
N ALA A 140 -4.40 9.00 -15.32
CA ALA A 140 -3.48 9.84 -14.55
C ALA A 140 -4.15 11.15 -14.09
N ASP A 141 -4.94 11.79 -14.95
CA ASP A 141 -5.66 13.04 -14.64
C ASP A 141 -6.73 12.87 -13.54
N ARG A 142 -7.14 11.64 -13.21
CA ARG A 142 -8.11 11.32 -12.17
C ARG A 142 -7.47 10.97 -10.82
N VAL A 143 -6.15 10.74 -10.78
CA VAL A 143 -5.46 10.31 -9.57
C VAL A 143 -5.58 11.38 -8.49
N ALA A 144 -6.19 11.03 -7.37
CA ALA A 144 -6.29 11.87 -6.18
C ALA A 144 -5.48 11.30 -5.00
N ALA A 145 -5.21 9.99 -5.02
CA ALA A 145 -4.32 9.32 -4.07
C ALA A 145 -3.68 8.09 -4.71
N VAL A 146 -2.53 7.70 -4.20
CA VAL A 146 -1.90 6.40 -4.47
C VAL A 146 -1.68 5.70 -3.15
N ALA A 147 -2.22 4.49 -3.03
CA ALA A 147 -2.03 3.61 -1.89
C ALA A 147 -1.18 2.39 -2.29
N LEU A 148 -0.41 1.87 -1.37
CA LEU A 148 0.22 0.56 -1.52
C LEU A 148 -0.77 -0.55 -1.14
N PRO A 149 -0.52 -1.83 -1.48
CA PRO A 149 -1.47 -2.90 -1.21
C PRO A 149 -1.85 -3.00 0.27
N HIS A 150 -0.90 -2.91 1.19
CA HIS A 150 -1.13 -2.94 2.63
C HIS A 150 -1.97 -1.72 3.11
N ASP A 151 -1.69 -0.52 2.60
CA ASP A 151 -2.44 0.70 2.92
C ASP A 151 -3.91 0.55 2.53
N TRP A 152 -4.13 0.08 1.29
CA TRP A 152 -5.46 -0.08 0.73
C TRP A 152 -6.28 -1.14 1.48
N ILE A 153 -5.69 -2.31 1.79
CA ILE A 153 -6.35 -3.36 2.58
C ILE A 153 -6.66 -2.86 4.00
N SER A 154 -5.73 -2.17 4.65
CA SER A 154 -5.93 -1.58 5.98
C SER A 154 -7.08 -0.57 5.98
N TRP A 155 -7.12 0.29 4.96
CA TRP A 155 -8.20 1.25 4.75
C TRP A 155 -9.55 0.57 4.50
N LYS A 156 -9.61 -0.51 3.71
CA LYS A 156 -10.82 -1.32 3.49
C LYS A 156 -11.30 -1.97 4.79
N ILE A 157 -10.40 -2.52 5.60
CA ILE A 157 -10.73 -3.13 6.92
C ILE A 157 -11.32 -2.07 7.87
N SER A 158 -10.84 -0.83 7.84
CA SER A 158 -11.41 0.25 8.65
C SER A 158 -12.85 0.56 8.28
N GLY A 159 -13.25 0.26 7.03
CA GLY A 159 -14.56 0.58 6.47
C GLY A 159 -14.71 2.05 6.11
N SER A 160 -13.60 2.81 6.08
CA SER A 160 -13.57 4.19 5.57
C SER A 160 -13.83 4.23 4.06
N GLN A 161 -14.35 5.37 3.59
CA GLN A 161 -14.49 5.70 2.17
C GLN A 161 -13.74 6.99 1.82
N SER A 162 -13.14 7.66 2.80
CA SER A 162 -12.40 8.90 2.59
C SER A 162 -10.91 8.61 2.33
N ILE A 163 -10.39 9.08 1.20
CA ILE A 163 -8.96 8.99 0.90
C ILE A 163 -8.10 9.79 1.89
N ALA A 164 -8.66 10.81 2.57
CA ALA A 164 -7.98 11.55 3.62
C ALA A 164 -7.66 10.70 4.86
N GLU A 165 -8.28 9.54 5.00
CA GLU A 165 -8.05 8.59 6.09
C GLU A 165 -7.08 7.45 5.72
N LEU A 166 -6.50 7.47 4.51
CA LEU A 166 -5.43 6.56 4.14
C LEU A 166 -4.23 6.71 5.09
N PHE A 167 -3.63 5.59 5.43
CA PHE A 167 -2.44 5.55 6.28
C PHE A 167 -1.48 4.45 5.84
N THR A 168 -0.23 4.61 6.21
CA THR A 168 0.88 3.71 5.91
C THR A 168 1.92 3.74 7.02
N ASP A 169 2.90 2.85 6.97
CA ASP A 169 4.10 2.91 7.79
C ASP A 169 5.30 3.46 7.00
N ARG A 170 6.40 3.76 7.71
CA ARG A 170 7.64 4.27 7.09
C ARG A 170 8.29 3.29 6.12
N GLY A 171 8.25 2.00 6.46
CA GLY A 171 8.86 0.95 5.65
C GLY A 171 8.22 0.87 4.29
N ASP A 172 6.89 0.79 4.25
CA ASP A 172 6.14 0.71 3.01
C ASP A 172 6.19 2.04 2.23
N ALA A 173 6.06 3.19 2.92
CA ALA A 173 6.21 4.51 2.30
C ALA A 173 7.57 4.67 1.60
N SER A 174 8.66 4.11 2.14
CA SER A 174 9.99 4.17 1.51
C SER A 174 10.03 3.46 0.16
N GLY A 175 9.22 2.46 -0.04
CA GLY A 175 9.07 1.73 -1.30
C GLY A 175 8.33 2.49 -2.39
N THR A 176 7.77 3.67 -2.09
CA THR A 176 7.11 4.50 -3.11
C THR A 176 8.08 5.14 -4.08
N GLY A 177 9.32 5.45 -3.65
CA GLY A 177 10.30 6.21 -4.42
C GLY A 177 10.04 7.73 -4.44
N TYR A 178 9.09 8.20 -3.63
CA TYR A 178 8.84 9.62 -3.36
C TYR A 178 8.63 9.89 -1.86
N PHE A 179 9.33 9.15 -1.02
CA PHE A 179 9.34 9.36 0.43
C PHE A 179 10.79 9.43 0.93
N ASP A 180 11.12 10.50 1.63
CA ASP A 180 12.42 10.67 2.28
C ASP A 180 12.38 10.09 3.69
N SER A 181 13.02 8.93 3.87
CA SER A 181 13.07 8.22 5.15
C SER A 181 13.92 8.92 6.22
N VAL A 182 14.76 9.89 5.85
CA VAL A 182 15.57 10.67 6.81
C VAL A 182 14.72 11.76 7.45
N SER A 183 14.03 12.57 6.62
CA SER A 183 13.13 13.63 7.10
C SER A 183 11.75 13.12 7.53
N ASN A 184 11.41 11.86 7.21
CA ASN A 184 10.10 11.24 7.43
C ASN A 184 8.96 11.98 6.69
N LYS A 185 9.22 12.44 5.46
CA LYS A 185 8.29 13.25 4.67
C LYS A 185 8.19 12.77 3.23
N TYR A 186 7.01 12.95 2.65
CA TYR A 186 6.84 12.78 1.22
C TYR A 186 7.58 13.87 0.45
N ARG A 187 8.17 13.47 -0.66
CA ARG A 187 8.79 14.31 -1.68
C ARG A 187 7.75 14.57 -2.77
N GLU A 188 6.89 15.57 -2.50
CA GLU A 188 5.83 15.98 -3.42
C GLU A 188 6.38 16.38 -4.78
N ASP A 189 7.56 17.02 -4.81
CA ASP A 189 8.27 17.38 -6.03
C ASP A 189 8.56 16.16 -6.92
N ILE A 190 8.98 15.03 -6.33
CA ILE A 190 9.24 13.79 -7.07
C ILE A 190 7.93 13.17 -7.57
N PHE A 191 6.87 13.17 -6.76
CA PHE A 191 5.56 12.70 -7.22
C PHE A 191 5.03 13.53 -8.38
N GLN A 192 5.08 14.88 -8.28
CA GLN A 192 4.63 15.78 -9.35
C GLN A 192 5.48 15.62 -10.62
N LEU A 193 6.79 15.40 -10.46
CA LEU A 193 7.66 15.04 -11.56
C LEU A 193 7.22 13.73 -12.23
N ALA A 194 6.90 12.70 -11.43
CA ALA A 194 6.47 11.40 -11.93
C ALA A 194 5.12 11.49 -12.65
N ILE A 195 4.11 12.13 -12.07
CA ILE A 195 2.78 12.26 -12.69
C ILE A 195 2.75 13.26 -13.86
N GLY A 196 3.77 14.11 -13.98
CA GLY A 196 3.93 15.05 -15.10
C GLY A 196 2.98 16.26 -15.08
N SER A 197 2.31 16.50 -13.96
CA SER A 197 1.39 17.63 -13.80
C SER A 197 1.34 18.08 -12.33
N LYS A 198 0.93 19.33 -12.11
CA LYS A 198 0.62 19.82 -10.77
C LYS A 198 -0.85 19.51 -10.47
N GLN A 199 -1.07 18.53 -9.63
CA GLN A 199 -2.41 18.18 -9.14
C GLN A 199 -2.37 17.96 -7.62
N GLU A 200 -3.50 18.18 -6.98
CA GLU A 200 -3.65 17.94 -5.56
C GLU A 200 -3.71 16.44 -5.28
N ILE A 201 -2.80 15.96 -4.43
CA ILE A 201 -2.67 14.54 -4.09
C ILE A 201 -2.80 14.37 -2.59
N THR A 202 -3.65 13.44 -2.18
CA THR A 202 -3.71 12.96 -0.79
C THR A 202 -2.69 11.85 -0.60
N TYR A 203 -1.69 12.10 0.24
CA TYR A 203 -0.71 11.08 0.63
C TYR A 203 -1.20 10.32 1.86
N PRO A 204 -1.03 8.98 1.93
CA PRO A 204 -1.31 8.22 3.14
C PRO A 204 -0.54 8.78 4.35
N ARG A 205 -1.22 8.95 5.47
CA ARG A 205 -0.60 9.46 6.70
C ARG A 205 0.40 8.45 7.25
N ILE A 206 1.63 8.88 7.50
CA ILE A 206 2.66 8.04 8.14
C ILE A 206 2.27 7.78 9.60
N VAL A 207 2.23 6.51 9.98
CA VAL A 207 1.91 6.07 11.35
C VAL A 207 3.16 5.54 12.01
N GLU A 208 3.43 6.03 13.22
CA GLU A 208 4.58 5.60 14.00
C GLU A 208 4.41 4.15 14.50
N PRO A 209 5.51 3.39 14.61
CA PRO A 209 5.49 2.04 15.18
C PRO A 209 4.82 2.01 16.56
N LYS A 210 4.10 0.94 16.86
CA LYS A 210 3.41 0.73 18.15
C LYS A 210 2.28 1.71 18.43
N THR A 211 1.76 2.38 17.40
CA THR A 211 0.58 3.23 17.50
C THR A 211 -0.58 2.64 16.71
N PHE A 212 -1.79 3.05 17.04
CA PHE A 212 -2.97 2.71 16.27
C PHE A 212 -3.23 3.80 15.23
N ALA A 213 -3.47 3.37 13.99
CA ALA A 213 -3.77 4.26 12.88
C ALA A 213 -5.23 4.68 12.87
N MET A 214 -6.12 3.69 12.99
CA MET A 214 -7.57 3.82 12.88
C MET A 214 -8.27 2.78 13.75
N LYS A 215 -9.59 2.75 13.63
CA LYS A 215 -10.44 1.65 14.15
C LYS A 215 -11.35 1.13 13.04
N THR A 216 -11.72 -0.12 13.14
CA THR A 216 -12.81 -0.69 12.35
C THR A 216 -14.14 -0.02 12.72
N LYS A 217 -15.20 -0.26 11.93
CA LYS A 217 -16.56 0.19 12.25
C LYS A 217 -17.07 -0.37 13.58
N THR A 218 -16.56 -1.52 14.01
CA THR A 218 -16.89 -2.14 15.30
C THR A 218 -16.00 -1.68 16.46
N GLY A 219 -15.06 -0.77 16.19
CA GLY A 219 -14.20 -0.14 17.20
C GLY A 219 -12.87 -0.85 17.46
N ILE A 220 -12.54 -1.92 16.72
CA ILE A 220 -11.28 -2.65 16.87
C ILE A 220 -10.12 -1.79 16.34
N PRO A 221 -9.06 -1.55 17.14
CA PRO A 221 -7.90 -0.79 16.70
C PRO A 221 -7.14 -1.47 15.56
N ILE A 222 -6.72 -0.68 14.57
CA ILE A 222 -5.85 -1.09 13.46
C ILE A 222 -4.49 -0.42 13.66
N ALA A 223 -3.43 -1.21 13.74
CA ALA A 223 -2.05 -0.73 13.87
C ALA A 223 -1.50 -0.24 12.53
N ALA A 224 -0.30 0.36 12.57
CA ALA A 224 0.37 0.88 11.37
C ALA A 224 0.52 -0.16 10.25
N GLY A 225 0.74 -1.42 10.61
CA GLY A 225 1.08 -2.45 9.63
C GLY A 225 2.54 -2.39 9.19
N THR A 226 2.85 -3.02 8.08
CA THR A 226 4.19 -3.00 7.46
C THR A 226 4.14 -3.50 6.02
N GLY A 227 5.09 -3.06 5.19
CA GLY A 227 5.45 -3.77 3.95
C GLY A 227 6.31 -5.01 4.24
N ASP A 228 6.48 -5.87 3.25
CA ASP A 228 7.33 -7.08 3.30
C ASP A 228 8.83 -6.73 3.33
#